data_e4222cc914a3d69d1f86cdf9d322e5d1
#
_entry.id   e4222cc914a3d69d1f86cdf9d322e5d1
#
_cell.length_a   1.000
_cell.length_b   1.000
_cell.length_c   1.000
_cell.angle_alpha   90.00
_cell.angle_beta   90.00
_cell.angle_gamma   90.00
#
_symmetry.space_group_name_H-M   'P 1'
#
loop_
_entity.id
_entity.type
_entity.pdbx_description
1 polymer ?
#
loop_
_entity_poly.entity_id
_entity_poly.type
_entity_poly.pdbx_seq_one_letter_code
_entity_poly.pdbx_strand_id
1 'polypeptide(L)'
;SSVLHLDTLFTYPVYRYEPNLKYVYVINQIDLLPESTNLDDMLKQMIIRAKLMSVPFFDIIMMSAKNPYDIDNLLSYLQQFREKNIYLIGVQNSGKTTIFKALTKDQNALAFSKAGLTQEAISHQLGKHQIWDMPGLYQQGYIHHFLPYKTYKKLIPSQRIKPRIYQMKKQQSLMIEGLISISVMGDDQSIVLYVSDLVKIHKTKEARVKDLLSHKEEHFDIITEQYEEKSFKIKDHKMQITFADIGFMHIDGPNTIKILYPKGMHLSLSEALFK
;
A
#
# COMPACT_ATOMS: atom_id res chain seq x y z
N SER A 1 3.74 8.57 0.43
CA SER A 1 3.28 7.18 0.57
C SER A 1 2.69 6.66 -0.75
N SER A 2 2.47 5.36 -0.86
CA SER A 2 1.71 4.74 -1.96
C SER A 2 0.24 4.62 -1.58
N VAL A 3 -0.67 4.58 -2.58
CA VAL A 3 -2.08 4.22 -2.37
C VAL A 3 -2.27 2.84 -1.75
N LEU A 4 -1.29 1.95 -1.85
CA LEU A 4 -1.29 0.63 -1.20
C LEU A 4 -0.96 0.68 0.30
N HIS A 5 -0.46 1.82 0.81
CA HIS A 5 0.05 1.98 2.16
C HIS A 5 -0.72 3.05 2.96
N LEU A 6 -1.96 3.31 2.63
CA LEU A 6 -2.73 4.42 3.22
C LEU A 6 -3.09 4.19 4.69
N ASP A 7 -3.18 2.94 5.10
CA ASP A 7 -3.41 2.58 6.49
C ASP A 7 -2.22 2.93 7.41
N THR A 8 -1.00 2.99 6.84
CA THR A 8 0.23 3.34 7.55
C THR A 8 0.72 4.77 7.26
N LEU A 9 -0.01 5.56 6.45
CA LEU A 9 0.43 6.91 6.01
C LEU A 9 0.86 7.81 7.17
N PHE A 10 0.13 7.77 8.29
CA PHE A 10 0.34 8.63 9.45
C PHE A 10 0.99 7.92 10.64
N THR A 11 1.49 6.68 10.47
CA THR A 11 2.06 5.91 11.58
C THR A 11 3.48 6.32 11.97
N TYR A 12 4.19 7.01 11.07
CA TYR A 12 5.54 7.50 11.34
C TYR A 12 5.50 8.95 11.83
N PRO A 13 5.70 9.19 13.13
CA PRO A 13 5.60 10.54 13.70
C PRO A 13 6.89 11.34 13.51
N VAL A 14 7.42 11.45 12.28
CA VAL A 14 8.62 12.23 11.96
C VAL A 14 8.52 13.66 12.49
N TYR A 15 7.32 14.24 12.44
CA TYR A 15 7.02 15.58 12.96
C TYR A 15 7.29 15.77 14.46
N ARG A 16 7.38 14.68 15.25
CA ARG A 16 7.72 14.76 16.67
C ARG A 16 9.19 15.07 16.90
N TYR A 17 10.04 14.71 15.96
CA TYR A 17 11.48 14.97 16.04
C TYR A 17 11.85 16.32 15.43
N GLU A 18 11.07 16.78 14.44
CA GLU A 18 11.29 18.03 13.72
C GLU A 18 10.00 18.86 13.64
N PRO A 19 9.49 19.38 14.75
CA PRO A 19 8.13 19.98 14.81
C PRO A 19 8.03 21.31 14.05
N ASN A 20 9.14 21.95 13.73
CA ASN A 20 9.18 23.24 13.03
C ASN A 20 9.20 23.11 11.51
N LEU A 21 9.26 21.89 10.97
CA LEU A 21 9.25 21.68 9.54
C LEU A 21 7.81 21.67 8.99
N LYS A 22 7.68 22.01 7.71
CA LYS A 22 6.42 21.85 6.98
C LYS A 22 6.31 20.44 6.43
N TYR A 23 5.23 19.76 6.75
CA TYR A 23 4.95 18.39 6.30
C TYR A 23 3.90 18.40 5.21
N VAL A 24 4.29 17.99 4.00
CA VAL A 24 3.39 17.74 2.87
C VAL A 24 3.30 16.22 2.67
N TYR A 25 2.11 15.68 2.81
CA TYR A 25 1.89 14.23 2.59
C TYR A 25 1.54 14.00 1.12
N VAL A 26 2.43 13.32 0.41
CA VAL A 26 2.21 12.95 -1.00
C VAL A 26 1.72 11.50 -1.05
N ILE A 27 0.50 11.29 -1.55
CA ILE A 27 -0.09 10.00 -1.86
C ILE A 27 0.17 9.72 -3.33
N ASN A 28 1.17 8.89 -3.58
CA ASN A 28 1.64 8.55 -4.91
C ASN A 28 0.97 7.28 -5.46
N GLN A 29 1.15 7.02 -6.75
CA GLN A 29 0.66 5.83 -7.45
C GLN A 29 -0.86 5.76 -7.56
N ILE A 30 -1.56 6.91 -7.67
CA ILE A 30 -3.01 6.93 -7.90
C ILE A 30 -3.39 6.26 -9.23
N ASP A 31 -2.45 6.12 -10.16
CA ASP A 31 -2.59 5.36 -11.40
C ASP A 31 -2.87 3.87 -11.18
N LEU A 32 -2.60 3.35 -9.99
CA LEU A 32 -2.95 1.97 -9.59
C LEU A 32 -4.40 1.81 -9.17
N LEU A 33 -5.08 2.87 -8.78
CA LEU A 33 -6.47 2.80 -8.33
C LEU A 33 -7.43 2.49 -9.49
N PRO A 34 -8.55 1.81 -9.21
CA PRO A 34 -9.62 1.64 -10.19
C PRO A 34 -10.10 2.99 -10.74
N GLU A 35 -10.52 3.01 -12.00
CA GLU A 35 -10.97 4.22 -12.69
C GLU A 35 -12.19 4.88 -12.04
N SER A 36 -13.04 4.04 -11.42
CA SER A 36 -14.22 4.49 -10.67
C SER A 36 -13.91 5.13 -9.31
N THR A 37 -12.63 5.19 -8.89
CA THR A 37 -12.27 5.76 -7.59
C THR A 37 -12.48 7.27 -7.57
N ASN A 38 -13.30 7.76 -6.65
CA ASN A 38 -13.46 9.19 -6.41
C ASN A 38 -12.28 9.71 -5.57
N LEU A 39 -11.31 10.37 -6.23
CA LEU A 39 -10.10 10.89 -5.58
C LEU A 39 -10.41 12.02 -4.60
N ASP A 40 -11.43 12.86 -4.86
CA ASP A 40 -11.81 13.96 -3.97
C ASP A 40 -12.36 13.43 -2.64
N ASP A 41 -13.19 12.40 -2.68
CA ASP A 41 -13.71 11.78 -1.47
C ASP A 41 -12.60 11.07 -0.69
N MET A 42 -11.69 10.42 -1.38
CA MET A 42 -10.52 9.79 -0.78
C MET A 42 -9.62 10.82 -0.10
N LEU A 43 -9.36 11.96 -0.72
CA LEU A 43 -8.59 13.06 -0.15
C LEU A 43 -9.27 13.60 1.12
N LYS A 44 -10.61 13.84 1.07
CA LYS A 44 -11.39 14.25 2.24
C LYS A 44 -11.24 13.27 3.40
N GLN A 45 -11.32 11.95 3.13
CA GLN A 45 -11.13 10.92 4.16
C GLN A 45 -9.72 10.97 4.77
N MET A 46 -8.69 11.19 3.95
CA MET A 46 -7.31 11.34 4.45
C MET A 46 -7.15 12.58 5.34
N ILE A 47 -7.75 13.71 4.97
CA ILE A 47 -7.73 14.92 5.79
C ILE A 47 -8.44 14.70 7.13
N ILE A 48 -9.61 14.05 7.12
CA ILE A 48 -10.36 13.71 8.34
C ILE A 48 -9.49 12.80 9.23
N ARG A 49 -8.88 11.77 8.66
CA ARG A 49 -8.03 10.82 9.38
C ARG A 49 -6.80 11.50 9.99
N ALA A 50 -6.12 12.40 9.25
CA ALA A 50 -4.99 13.17 9.76
C ALA A 50 -5.40 14.01 10.98
N LYS A 51 -6.56 14.69 10.91
CA LYS A 51 -7.12 15.49 12.02
C LYS A 51 -7.46 14.63 13.24
N LEU A 52 -8.12 13.48 13.05
CA LEU A 52 -8.46 12.55 14.13
C LEU A 52 -7.21 11.99 14.84
N MET A 53 -6.13 11.78 14.10
CA MET A 53 -4.85 11.31 14.65
C MET A 53 -3.97 12.45 15.17
N SER A 54 -4.43 13.70 15.10
CA SER A 54 -3.67 14.90 15.48
C SER A 54 -2.31 14.99 14.77
N VAL A 55 -2.25 14.57 13.49
CA VAL A 55 -1.05 14.63 12.66
C VAL A 55 -0.97 16.02 12.03
N PRO A 56 0.11 16.79 12.25
CA PRO A 56 0.28 18.07 11.59
C PRO A 56 0.57 17.86 10.10
N PHE A 57 -0.09 18.61 9.26
CA PHE A 57 0.20 18.66 7.83
C PHE A 57 0.01 20.08 7.29
N PHE A 58 0.87 20.46 6.34
CA PHE A 58 0.71 21.68 5.59
C PHE A 58 -0.25 21.44 4.41
N ASP A 59 -0.08 20.28 3.75
CA ASP A 59 -0.95 19.86 2.65
C ASP A 59 -0.94 18.33 2.47
N ILE A 60 -1.94 17.80 1.75
CA ILE A 60 -2.03 16.40 1.32
C ILE A 60 -2.28 16.40 -0.20
N ILE A 61 -1.34 15.85 -0.97
CA ILE A 61 -1.36 15.82 -2.44
C ILE A 61 -1.53 14.39 -2.91
N MET A 62 -2.44 14.17 -3.86
CA MET A 62 -2.62 12.89 -4.54
C MET A 62 -2.08 12.99 -5.97
N MET A 63 -1.20 12.08 -6.37
CA MET A 63 -0.53 12.13 -7.66
C MET A 63 -0.06 10.77 -8.17
N SER A 64 0.32 10.72 -9.44
CA SER A 64 1.14 9.65 -10.01
C SER A 64 2.48 10.19 -10.49
N ALA A 65 3.58 9.63 -9.97
CA ALA A 65 4.92 9.97 -10.45
C ALA A 65 5.17 9.53 -11.92
N LYS A 66 4.26 8.76 -12.51
CA LYS A 66 4.29 8.38 -13.93
C LYS A 66 3.57 9.41 -14.83
N ASN A 67 2.78 10.31 -14.23
CA ASN A 67 2.07 11.34 -14.97
C ASN A 67 2.91 12.63 -15.04
N PRO A 68 3.39 13.06 -16.20
CA PRO A 68 4.20 14.28 -16.32
C PRO A 68 3.48 15.52 -15.80
N TYR A 69 2.17 15.63 -16.01
CA TYR A 69 1.37 16.75 -15.53
C TYR A 69 1.37 16.85 -13.99
N ASP A 70 1.26 15.72 -13.30
CA ASP A 70 1.33 15.69 -11.82
C ASP A 70 2.73 16.09 -11.33
N ILE A 71 3.78 15.69 -12.04
CA ILE A 71 5.16 16.07 -11.72
C ILE A 71 5.38 17.58 -11.93
N ASP A 72 4.89 18.15 -13.01
CA ASP A 72 5.01 19.60 -13.28
C ASP A 72 4.22 20.43 -12.25
N ASN A 73 3.04 19.95 -11.83
CA ASN A 73 2.27 20.55 -10.74
C ASN A 73 3.02 20.47 -9.41
N LEU A 74 3.58 19.30 -9.06
CA LEU A 74 4.38 19.15 -7.86
C LEU A 74 5.61 20.07 -7.88
N LEU A 75 6.32 20.18 -9.01
CA LEU A 75 7.45 21.07 -9.17
C LEU A 75 7.04 22.53 -8.93
N SER A 76 5.96 22.98 -9.57
CA SER A 76 5.42 24.34 -9.43
C SER A 76 5.00 24.63 -7.99
N TYR A 77 4.40 23.63 -7.31
CA TYR A 77 4.03 23.70 -5.91
C TYR A 77 5.26 23.84 -5.01
N LEU A 78 6.30 23.03 -5.22
CA LEU A 78 7.52 23.06 -4.43
C LEU A 78 8.28 24.40 -4.57
N GLN A 79 8.25 25.03 -5.76
CA GLN A 79 8.90 26.31 -6.02
C GLN A 79 8.29 27.48 -5.23
N GLN A 80 7.09 27.35 -4.69
CA GLN A 80 6.45 28.38 -3.86
C GLN A 80 7.06 28.48 -2.45
N PHE A 81 7.73 27.44 -1.99
CA PHE A 81 8.36 27.41 -0.67
C PHE A 81 9.64 28.25 -0.62
N ARG A 82 9.98 28.74 0.56
CA ARG A 82 11.22 29.51 0.82
C ARG A 82 12.34 28.64 1.38
N GLU A 83 12.01 27.47 1.87
CA GLU A 83 12.93 26.50 2.49
C GLU A 83 13.95 26.02 1.45
N LYS A 84 15.24 25.98 1.84
CA LYS A 84 16.34 25.57 0.95
C LYS A 84 16.35 24.07 0.70
N ASN A 85 15.97 23.27 1.67
CA ASN A 85 16.04 21.82 1.60
C ASN A 85 14.64 21.20 1.56
N ILE A 86 14.47 20.21 0.68
CA ILE A 86 13.25 19.40 0.56
C ILE A 86 13.65 17.92 0.73
N TYR A 87 13.07 17.24 1.69
CA TYR A 87 13.37 15.83 1.98
C TYR A 87 12.21 14.94 1.58
N LEU A 88 12.46 13.95 0.72
CA LEU A 88 11.50 12.91 0.37
C LEU A 88 11.62 11.76 1.37
N ILE A 89 10.69 11.67 2.30
CA ILE A 89 10.68 10.67 3.37
C ILE A 89 9.47 9.75 3.19
N GLY A 90 9.64 8.47 3.46
CA GLY A 90 8.54 7.49 3.40
C GLY A 90 9.05 6.05 3.37
N VAL A 91 8.13 5.12 3.49
CA VAL A 91 8.44 3.68 3.49
C VAL A 91 9.05 3.22 2.17
N GLN A 92 9.64 2.05 2.17
CA GLN A 92 10.14 1.42 0.94
C GLN A 92 9.00 1.25 -0.07
N ASN A 93 9.34 1.28 -1.36
CA ASN A 93 8.40 1.13 -2.48
C ASN A 93 7.24 2.17 -2.56
N SER A 94 7.30 3.26 -1.79
CA SER A 94 6.32 4.36 -1.87
C SER A 94 6.51 5.28 -3.08
N GLY A 95 7.56 5.07 -3.87
CA GLY A 95 7.85 5.80 -5.09
C GLY A 95 8.65 7.10 -4.89
N LYS A 96 9.33 7.30 -3.75
CA LYS A 96 10.21 8.47 -3.49
C LYS A 96 11.23 8.69 -4.60
N THR A 97 12.02 7.66 -4.89
CA THR A 97 13.05 7.69 -5.93
C THR A 97 12.45 7.95 -7.32
N THR A 98 11.24 7.48 -7.59
CA THR A 98 10.54 7.76 -8.85
C THR A 98 10.17 9.25 -8.94
N ILE A 99 9.63 9.83 -7.87
CA ILE A 99 9.34 11.27 -7.78
C ILE A 99 10.63 12.07 -7.91
N PHE A 100 11.68 11.69 -7.17
CA PHE A 100 12.98 12.36 -7.22
C PHE A 100 13.52 12.41 -8.65
N LYS A 101 13.57 11.26 -9.34
CA LYS A 101 14.05 11.18 -10.73
C LYS A 101 13.20 12.01 -11.69
N ALA A 102 11.88 11.98 -11.53
CA ALA A 102 10.99 12.74 -12.39
C ALA A 102 11.14 14.26 -12.20
N LEU A 103 11.33 14.74 -10.97
CA LEU A 103 11.56 16.15 -10.66
C LEU A 103 12.93 16.64 -11.12
N THR A 104 13.98 15.85 -10.96
CA THR A 104 15.37 16.24 -11.27
C THR A 104 15.75 16.02 -12.71
N LYS A 105 15.00 15.21 -13.45
CA LYS A 105 15.30 14.76 -14.83
C LYS A 105 16.68 14.09 -14.95
N ASP A 106 17.23 13.65 -13.82
CA ASP A 106 18.56 13.08 -13.73
C ASP A 106 18.53 11.57 -14.03
N GLN A 107 19.02 11.19 -15.22
CA GLN A 107 19.14 9.79 -15.62
C GLN A 107 20.30 9.07 -14.89
N ASN A 108 21.30 9.81 -14.37
CA ASN A 108 22.46 9.22 -13.68
C ASN A 108 22.13 8.80 -12.24
N ALA A 109 21.07 9.33 -11.61
CA ALA A 109 20.55 8.79 -10.37
C ALA A 109 20.12 7.30 -10.44
N LEU A 110 20.11 6.72 -11.66
CA LEU A 110 19.91 5.29 -11.92
C LEU A 110 21.07 4.40 -11.43
N ALA A 111 22.30 4.89 -11.44
CA ALA A 111 23.48 4.08 -11.13
C ALA A 111 23.57 3.67 -9.66
N PHE A 112 23.00 4.48 -8.74
CA PHE A 112 23.06 4.24 -7.30
C PHE A 112 21.87 3.47 -6.73
N SER A 113 20.78 3.31 -7.47
CA SER A 113 19.61 2.55 -7.02
C SER A 113 19.56 1.15 -7.58
N LYS A 114 20.61 0.33 -7.37
CA LYS A 114 20.50 -1.12 -7.61
C LYS A 114 19.38 -1.69 -6.76
N ALA A 115 18.39 -2.26 -7.43
CA ALA A 115 17.35 -3.12 -6.85
C ALA A 115 16.34 -2.45 -5.88
N GLY A 116 15.89 -1.21 -6.14
CA GLY A 116 14.72 -0.66 -5.42
C GLY A 116 14.96 -0.21 -3.99
N LEU A 117 16.21 -0.22 -3.50
CA LEU A 117 16.58 0.19 -2.15
C LEU A 117 17.60 1.34 -2.22
N THR A 118 17.17 2.56 -1.91
CA THR A 118 18.07 3.69 -1.64
C THR A 118 18.71 3.44 -0.28
N GLN A 119 20.00 3.15 -0.26
CA GLN A 119 20.77 2.87 0.96
C GLN A 119 21.33 4.13 1.60
N GLU A 120 21.66 5.15 0.79
CA GLU A 120 22.20 6.43 1.21
C GLU A 120 21.33 7.58 0.71
N ALA A 121 21.32 8.70 1.42
CA ALA A 121 20.62 9.89 0.98
C ALA A 121 21.29 10.47 -0.27
N ILE A 122 20.50 10.71 -1.31
CA ILE A 122 20.95 11.30 -2.58
C ILE A 122 20.33 12.69 -2.72
N SER A 123 21.11 13.68 -3.11
CA SER A 123 20.62 15.03 -3.31
C SER A 123 20.86 15.57 -4.71
N HIS A 124 20.01 16.51 -5.12
CA HIS A 124 20.12 17.22 -6.40
C HIS A 124 19.62 18.65 -6.26
N GLN A 125 20.23 19.57 -7.00
CA GLN A 125 19.80 20.97 -7.06
C GLN A 125 18.53 21.10 -7.92
N LEU A 126 17.43 21.60 -7.33
CA LEU A 126 16.14 21.79 -8.00
C LEU A 126 15.75 23.28 -7.94
N GLY A 127 16.21 24.06 -8.92
CA GLY A 127 16.06 25.52 -8.89
C GLY A 127 16.76 26.12 -7.69
N LYS A 128 16.00 26.79 -6.80
CA LYS A 128 16.54 27.37 -5.55
C LYS A 128 16.63 26.38 -4.39
N HIS A 129 16.12 25.15 -4.57
CA HIS A 129 16.05 24.13 -3.53
C HIS A 129 17.08 23.02 -3.74
N GLN A 130 17.55 22.41 -2.65
CA GLN A 130 18.22 21.14 -2.64
C GLN A 130 17.19 20.08 -2.28
N ILE A 131 16.89 19.16 -3.21
CA ILE A 131 15.98 18.03 -2.95
C ILE A 131 16.78 16.79 -2.56
N TRP A 132 16.29 16.02 -1.58
CA TRP A 132 16.95 14.86 -1.04
C TRP A 132 16.03 13.63 -1.15
N ASP A 133 16.50 12.55 -1.79
CA ASP A 133 15.88 11.23 -1.72
C ASP A 133 16.47 10.48 -0.52
N MET A 134 15.66 10.30 0.50
CA MET A 134 16.07 9.65 1.76
C MET A 134 15.89 8.14 1.68
N PRO A 135 16.71 7.34 2.39
CA PRO A 135 16.51 5.91 2.54
C PRO A 135 15.07 5.58 2.95
N GLY A 136 14.56 4.44 2.48
CA GLY A 136 13.22 4.00 2.81
C GLY A 136 13.08 3.70 4.29
N LEU A 137 12.05 4.25 4.94
CA LEU A 137 11.70 3.89 6.30
C LEU A 137 11.31 2.40 6.36
N TYR A 138 11.82 1.72 7.38
CA TYR A 138 11.46 0.33 7.62
C TYR A 138 10.01 0.25 8.11
N GLN A 139 9.18 -0.55 7.43
CA GLN A 139 7.83 -0.88 7.87
C GLN A 139 7.76 -2.34 8.23
N GLN A 140 7.58 -2.63 9.51
CA GLN A 140 7.45 -4.00 9.98
C GLN A 140 6.25 -4.69 9.32
N GLY A 141 6.45 -5.95 8.93
CA GLY A 141 5.40 -6.79 8.40
C GLY A 141 5.08 -6.60 6.93
N TYR A 142 5.84 -5.82 6.17
CA TYR A 142 5.69 -5.76 4.73
C TYR A 142 6.26 -7.02 4.08
N ILE A 143 5.61 -7.46 3.01
CA ILE A 143 5.86 -8.78 2.42
C ILE A 143 7.26 -8.93 1.81
N HIS A 144 7.89 -7.83 1.40
CA HIS A 144 9.26 -7.84 0.89
C HIS A 144 10.33 -8.27 1.93
N HIS A 145 9.95 -8.33 3.22
CA HIS A 145 10.80 -8.89 4.28
C HIS A 145 10.71 -10.41 4.40
N PHE A 146 9.67 -11.00 3.80
CA PHE A 146 9.39 -12.44 3.90
C PHE A 146 9.73 -13.20 2.62
N LEU A 147 9.82 -12.52 1.49
CA LEU A 147 9.94 -13.13 0.18
C LEU A 147 11.12 -12.57 -0.61
N PRO A 148 11.78 -13.42 -1.45
CA PRO A 148 12.78 -12.94 -2.40
C PRO A 148 12.18 -11.86 -3.33
N TYR A 149 12.99 -10.87 -3.71
CA TYR A 149 12.55 -9.72 -4.53
C TYR A 149 11.84 -10.13 -5.84
N LYS A 150 12.33 -11.18 -6.52
CA LYS A 150 11.72 -11.70 -7.75
C LYS A 150 10.28 -12.17 -7.54
N THR A 151 10.02 -12.83 -6.42
CA THR A 151 8.68 -13.31 -6.02
C THR A 151 7.80 -12.14 -5.58
N TYR A 152 8.34 -11.28 -4.72
CA TYR A 152 7.67 -10.09 -4.24
C TYR A 152 7.16 -9.19 -5.38
N LYS A 153 7.98 -9.00 -6.44
CA LYS A 153 7.62 -8.18 -7.60
C LYS A 153 6.34 -8.65 -8.31
N LYS A 154 5.97 -9.93 -8.23
CA LYS A 154 4.72 -10.46 -8.80
C LYS A 154 3.49 -10.07 -7.97
N LEU A 155 3.67 -9.90 -6.66
CA LEU A 155 2.60 -9.58 -5.73
C LEU A 155 2.22 -8.09 -5.79
N ILE A 156 3.17 -7.22 -6.12
CA ILE A 156 2.93 -5.77 -6.16
C ILE A 156 2.24 -5.38 -7.46
N PRO A 157 1.11 -4.68 -7.40
CA PRO A 157 0.48 -4.13 -8.59
C PRO A 157 1.42 -3.17 -9.32
N SER A 158 1.65 -3.38 -10.60
CA SER A 158 2.45 -2.50 -11.49
C SER A 158 1.60 -1.73 -12.50
N GLN A 159 0.32 -2.12 -12.62
CA GLN A 159 -0.68 -1.53 -13.49
C GLN A 159 -1.96 -1.27 -12.69
N ARG A 160 -2.91 -0.54 -13.28
CA ARG A 160 -4.22 -0.26 -12.69
C ARG A 160 -4.87 -1.55 -12.18
N ILE A 161 -5.21 -1.55 -10.90
CA ILE A 161 -5.82 -2.70 -10.22
C ILE A 161 -7.26 -2.87 -10.73
N LYS A 162 -7.58 -4.06 -11.21
CA LYS A 162 -8.94 -4.43 -11.58
C LYS A 162 -9.63 -5.06 -10.37
N PRO A 163 -10.79 -4.52 -9.93
CA PRO A 163 -11.56 -5.13 -8.85
C PRO A 163 -11.97 -6.56 -9.21
N ARG A 164 -11.66 -7.53 -8.36
CA ARG A 164 -12.08 -8.93 -8.51
C ARG A 164 -13.19 -9.22 -7.52
N ILE A 165 -14.41 -9.41 -8.01
CA ILE A 165 -15.62 -9.62 -7.18
C ILE A 165 -15.86 -11.10 -7.00
N TYR A 166 -16.01 -11.53 -5.75
CA TYR A 166 -16.30 -12.91 -5.37
C TYR A 166 -17.56 -12.98 -4.53
N GLN A 167 -18.56 -13.73 -5.01
CA GLN A 167 -19.68 -14.14 -4.19
C GLN A 167 -19.25 -15.32 -3.34
N MET A 168 -19.21 -15.12 -2.03
CA MET A 168 -18.74 -16.10 -1.05
C MET A 168 -19.91 -16.61 -0.24
N LYS A 169 -19.99 -17.92 -0.09
CA LYS A 169 -20.90 -18.56 0.84
C LYS A 169 -20.23 -18.71 2.21
N LYS A 170 -21.05 -18.87 3.23
CA LYS A 170 -20.57 -19.25 4.57
C LYS A 170 -19.59 -20.41 4.51
N GLN A 171 -18.48 -20.31 5.26
CA GLN A 171 -17.40 -21.32 5.29
C GLN A 171 -16.70 -21.56 3.94
N GLN A 172 -16.74 -20.57 3.04
CA GLN A 172 -15.87 -20.55 1.88
C GLN A 172 -14.66 -19.65 2.11
N SER A 173 -13.57 -19.98 1.42
CA SER A 173 -12.30 -19.28 1.50
C SER A 173 -11.81 -18.88 0.11
N LEU A 174 -11.19 -17.68 0.02
CA LEU A 174 -10.34 -17.27 -1.08
C LEU A 174 -8.90 -17.37 -0.63
N MET A 175 -8.07 -18.03 -1.42
CA MET A 175 -6.62 -18.08 -1.17
C MET A 175 -5.92 -17.19 -2.20
N ILE A 176 -5.09 -16.28 -1.72
CA ILE A 176 -4.18 -15.46 -2.52
C ILE A 176 -2.84 -16.19 -2.52
N GLU A 177 -2.55 -16.91 -3.60
CA GLU A 177 -1.43 -17.86 -3.64
C GLU A 177 -1.46 -18.81 -2.44
N GLY A 178 -0.34 -19.37 -2.04
CA GLY A 178 -0.17 -20.08 -0.77
C GLY A 178 0.16 -19.13 0.41
N LEU A 179 -0.14 -17.83 0.32
CA LEU A 179 0.21 -16.84 1.32
C LEU A 179 -0.95 -16.50 2.26
N ILE A 180 -2.10 -16.16 1.70
CA ILE A 180 -3.22 -15.63 2.48
C ILE A 180 -4.47 -16.44 2.18
N SER A 181 -5.20 -16.84 3.21
CA SER A 181 -6.54 -17.41 3.06
C SER A 181 -7.55 -16.53 3.79
N ILE A 182 -8.59 -16.12 3.09
CA ILE A 182 -9.67 -15.24 3.55
C ILE A 182 -10.95 -16.08 3.62
N SER A 183 -11.44 -16.36 4.80
CA SER A 183 -12.62 -17.22 5.03
C SER A 183 -13.79 -16.43 5.55
N VAL A 184 -14.95 -16.57 4.92
CA VAL A 184 -16.23 -15.99 5.37
C VAL A 184 -16.85 -16.93 6.40
N MET A 185 -16.99 -16.48 7.64
CA MET A 185 -17.48 -17.30 8.75
C MET A 185 -18.94 -17.02 9.09
N GLY A 186 -19.45 -15.84 8.74
CA GLY A 186 -20.85 -15.44 8.89
C GLY A 186 -21.71 -15.83 7.69
N ASP A 187 -22.65 -14.99 7.34
CA ASP A 187 -23.56 -15.21 6.22
C ASP A 187 -22.88 -15.05 4.85
N ASP A 188 -23.59 -15.43 3.79
CA ASP A 188 -23.14 -15.29 2.41
C ASP A 188 -22.81 -13.81 2.12
N GLN A 189 -21.67 -13.56 1.47
CA GLN A 189 -21.12 -12.21 1.35
C GLN A 189 -20.38 -11.99 0.02
N SER A 190 -20.48 -10.78 -0.51
CA SER A 190 -19.62 -10.32 -1.60
C SER A 190 -18.32 -9.75 -1.06
N ILE A 191 -17.21 -10.18 -1.64
CA ILE A 191 -15.86 -9.65 -1.36
C ILE A 191 -15.30 -9.07 -2.64
N VAL A 192 -14.71 -7.87 -2.56
CA VAL A 192 -13.98 -7.25 -3.67
C VAL A 192 -12.50 -7.22 -3.33
N LEU A 193 -11.68 -7.94 -4.09
CA LEU A 193 -10.22 -7.96 -3.94
C LEU A 193 -9.57 -6.95 -4.89
N TYR A 194 -8.58 -6.23 -4.35
CA TYR A 194 -7.72 -5.27 -5.05
C TYR A 194 -6.27 -5.70 -4.88
N VAL A 195 -5.82 -6.59 -5.74
CA VAL A 195 -4.47 -7.20 -5.74
C VAL A 195 -3.92 -7.26 -7.17
N SER A 196 -2.64 -7.53 -7.31
CA SER A 196 -1.98 -7.71 -8.61
C SER A 196 -2.70 -8.73 -9.48
N ASP A 197 -2.85 -8.47 -10.79
CA ASP A 197 -3.42 -9.42 -11.75
C ASP A 197 -2.56 -10.68 -11.94
N LEU A 198 -1.30 -10.63 -11.51
CA LEU A 198 -0.35 -11.74 -11.64
C LEU A 198 -0.50 -12.80 -10.56
N VAL A 199 -1.28 -12.53 -9.48
CA VAL A 199 -1.48 -13.50 -8.40
C VAL A 199 -2.60 -14.48 -8.71
N LYS A 200 -2.40 -15.73 -8.35
CA LYS A 200 -3.43 -16.76 -8.43
C LYS A 200 -4.40 -16.62 -7.26
N ILE A 201 -5.69 -16.67 -7.57
CA ILE A 201 -6.75 -16.70 -6.56
C ILE A 201 -7.44 -18.05 -6.66
N HIS A 202 -7.44 -18.80 -5.57
CA HIS A 202 -8.10 -20.10 -5.47
C HIS A 202 -9.29 -20.03 -4.51
N LYS A 203 -10.47 -20.42 -4.97
CA LYS A 203 -11.69 -20.49 -4.15
C LYS A 203 -11.92 -21.92 -3.68
N THR A 204 -12.09 -22.09 -2.36
CA THR A 204 -12.27 -23.42 -1.74
C THR A 204 -13.21 -23.35 -0.54
N LYS A 205 -13.43 -24.48 0.14
CA LYS A 205 -14.09 -24.54 1.46
C LYS A 205 -13.07 -24.27 2.56
N GLU A 206 -13.49 -23.61 3.64
CA GLU A 206 -12.61 -23.31 4.78
C GLU A 206 -11.94 -24.57 5.34
N ALA A 207 -12.69 -25.65 5.49
CA ALA A 207 -12.19 -26.93 5.99
C ALA A 207 -11.05 -27.54 5.15
N ARG A 208 -10.91 -27.15 3.87
CA ARG A 208 -9.86 -27.67 2.98
C ARG A 208 -8.61 -26.79 2.96
N VAL A 209 -8.63 -25.61 3.57
CA VAL A 209 -7.50 -24.69 3.54
C VAL A 209 -6.24 -25.31 4.11
N LYS A 210 -6.34 -25.98 5.26
CA LYS A 210 -5.19 -26.64 5.91
C LYS A 210 -4.59 -27.75 5.06
N ASP A 211 -5.45 -28.56 4.42
CA ASP A 211 -5.04 -29.63 3.51
C ASP A 211 -4.29 -29.06 2.30
N LEU A 212 -4.84 -28.03 1.65
CA LEU A 212 -4.17 -27.36 0.53
C LEU A 212 -2.83 -26.70 0.92
N LEU A 213 -2.72 -26.18 2.14
CA LEU A 213 -1.47 -25.60 2.63
C LEU A 213 -0.45 -26.67 3.07
N SER A 214 -0.87 -27.87 3.40
CA SER A 214 0.07 -29.00 3.65
C SER A 214 0.74 -29.49 2.37
N HIS A 215 0.11 -29.26 1.19
CA HIS A 215 0.64 -29.57 -0.14
C HIS A 215 0.86 -28.28 -0.98
N LYS A 216 1.19 -27.16 -0.29
CA LYS A 216 1.26 -25.81 -0.90
C LYS A 216 2.20 -25.72 -2.10
N GLU A 217 3.30 -26.44 -2.09
CA GLU A 217 4.29 -26.47 -3.16
C GLU A 217 3.77 -27.06 -4.48
N GLU A 218 2.76 -27.95 -4.39
CA GLU A 218 2.12 -28.55 -5.57
C GLU A 218 1.06 -27.61 -6.20
N HIS A 219 0.50 -26.69 -5.40
CA HIS A 219 -0.66 -25.89 -5.80
C HIS A 219 -0.34 -24.42 -6.08
N PHE A 220 0.71 -23.87 -5.44
CA PHE A 220 0.98 -22.44 -5.44
C PHE A 220 2.44 -22.13 -5.79
N ASP A 221 2.64 -21.05 -6.53
CA ASP A 221 3.97 -20.57 -6.91
C ASP A 221 4.62 -19.72 -5.81
N ILE A 222 3.80 -19.13 -4.94
CA ILE A 222 4.24 -18.23 -3.87
C ILE A 222 3.68 -18.73 -2.55
N ILE A 223 4.57 -19.12 -1.65
CA ILE A 223 4.27 -19.78 -0.38
C ILE A 223 5.03 -19.13 0.78
N THR A 224 4.63 -19.44 2.02
CA THR A 224 5.35 -19.12 3.25
C THR A 224 5.47 -20.35 4.13
N GLU A 225 6.45 -20.34 5.04
CA GLU A 225 6.68 -21.47 5.96
C GLU A 225 5.76 -21.43 7.19
N GLN A 226 5.53 -20.24 7.72
CA GLN A 226 4.79 -20.06 8.97
C GLN A 226 3.58 -19.16 8.76
N TYR A 227 2.47 -19.59 9.36
CA TYR A 227 1.20 -18.87 9.33
C TYR A 227 0.76 -18.48 10.73
N GLU A 228 0.02 -17.38 10.79
CA GLU A 228 -0.81 -17.03 11.94
C GLU A 228 -2.24 -16.71 11.48
N GLU A 229 -3.18 -16.78 12.42
CA GLU A 229 -4.59 -16.59 12.15
C GLU A 229 -5.14 -15.39 12.91
N LYS A 230 -5.96 -14.59 12.23
CA LYS A 230 -6.67 -13.47 12.85
C LYS A 230 -8.11 -13.42 12.37
N SER A 231 -9.03 -13.11 13.27
CA SER A 231 -10.44 -12.91 12.93
C SER A 231 -10.83 -11.44 13.09
N PHE A 232 -11.56 -10.93 12.11
CA PHE A 232 -12.09 -9.58 12.11
C PHE A 232 -13.62 -9.62 12.16
N LYS A 233 -14.20 -8.83 13.06
CA LYS A 233 -15.63 -8.54 13.05
C LYS A 233 -15.87 -7.32 12.15
N ILE A 234 -16.59 -7.53 11.07
CA ILE A 234 -16.98 -6.49 10.12
C ILE A 234 -18.26 -5.84 10.64
N LYS A 235 -18.24 -4.52 10.74
CA LYS A 235 -19.39 -3.72 11.17
C LYS A 235 -20.42 -3.62 10.05
N ASP A 236 -21.56 -2.99 10.35
CA ASP A 236 -22.66 -2.80 9.40
C ASP A 236 -22.39 -1.63 8.41
N HIS A 237 -21.24 -1.65 7.79
CA HIS A 237 -20.85 -0.73 6.71
C HIS A 237 -19.64 -1.30 5.95
N LYS A 238 -19.27 -0.67 4.84
CA LYS A 238 -18.16 -1.10 4.00
C LYS A 238 -16.82 -0.90 4.73
N MET A 239 -16.13 -2.02 4.96
CA MET A 239 -14.82 -2.07 5.59
C MET A 239 -13.74 -2.49 4.60
N GLN A 240 -12.50 -2.11 4.91
CA GLN A 240 -11.31 -2.50 4.18
C GLN A 240 -10.38 -3.32 5.07
N ILE A 241 -9.92 -4.48 4.57
CA ILE A 241 -8.80 -5.21 5.17
C ILE A 241 -7.61 -5.05 4.23
N THR A 242 -6.52 -4.50 4.75
CA THR A 242 -5.27 -4.27 4.01
C THR A 242 -4.28 -5.39 4.31
N PHE A 243 -3.68 -5.97 3.26
CA PHE A 243 -2.72 -7.05 3.29
C PHE A 243 -1.32 -6.50 3.05
N ALA A 244 -0.69 -5.96 4.08
CA ALA A 244 0.64 -5.34 4.00
C ALA A 244 0.75 -4.40 2.78
N ASP A 245 1.73 -4.64 1.92
CA ASP A 245 2.04 -3.84 0.73
C ASP A 245 1.60 -4.51 -0.59
N ILE A 246 0.78 -5.57 -0.53
CA ILE A 246 0.33 -6.31 -1.73
C ILE A 246 -1.07 -5.97 -2.21
N GLY A 247 -1.88 -5.33 -1.37
CA GLY A 247 -3.23 -4.93 -1.73
C GLY A 247 -4.21 -4.96 -0.56
N PHE A 248 -5.49 -4.96 -0.87
CA PHE A 248 -6.55 -4.92 0.12
C PHE A 248 -7.84 -5.55 -0.41
N MET A 249 -8.79 -5.76 0.48
CA MET A 249 -10.14 -6.15 0.12
C MET A 249 -11.19 -5.22 0.73
N HIS A 250 -12.31 -5.06 0.04
CA HIS A 250 -13.52 -4.44 0.55
C HIS A 250 -14.58 -5.51 0.84
N ILE A 251 -15.31 -5.29 1.92
CA ILE A 251 -16.43 -6.12 2.34
C ILE A 251 -17.50 -5.27 3.03
N ASP A 252 -18.75 -5.50 2.71
CA ASP A 252 -19.88 -4.93 3.44
C ASP A 252 -20.23 -5.86 4.61
N GLY A 253 -20.58 -5.29 5.77
CA GLY A 253 -20.96 -6.05 6.94
C GLY A 253 -22.48 -6.18 7.11
N PRO A 254 -22.91 -6.80 8.22
CA PRO A 254 -22.07 -7.40 9.27
C PRO A 254 -21.57 -8.81 8.89
N ASN A 255 -20.34 -9.15 9.24
CA ASN A 255 -19.77 -10.48 9.04
C ASN A 255 -18.59 -10.75 9.98
N THR A 256 -18.11 -11.99 10.00
CA THR A 256 -16.83 -12.37 10.62
C THR A 256 -15.93 -12.95 9.54
N ILE A 257 -14.75 -12.37 9.37
CA ILE A 257 -13.74 -12.81 8.43
C ILE A 257 -12.55 -13.36 9.18
N LYS A 258 -12.23 -14.62 8.88
CA LYS A 258 -11.03 -15.28 9.41
C LYS A 258 -9.95 -15.24 8.33
N ILE A 259 -8.75 -14.80 8.70
CA ILE A 259 -7.62 -14.69 7.79
C ILE A 259 -6.46 -15.49 8.34
N LEU A 260 -5.93 -16.39 7.50
CA LEU A 260 -4.68 -17.09 7.72
C LEU A 260 -3.63 -16.43 6.81
N TYR A 261 -2.47 -16.02 7.35
CA TYR A 261 -1.50 -15.18 6.66
C TYR A 261 -0.08 -15.42 7.18
N PRO A 262 0.99 -15.00 6.47
CA PRO A 262 2.36 -15.18 6.93
C PRO A 262 2.58 -14.57 8.31
N LYS A 263 3.20 -15.33 9.21
CA LYS A 263 3.48 -14.90 10.58
C LYS A 263 4.27 -13.58 10.59
N GLY A 264 3.75 -12.58 11.31
CA GLY A 264 4.35 -11.25 11.40
C GLY A 264 4.02 -10.31 10.24
N MET A 265 3.22 -10.72 9.25
CA MET A 265 2.78 -9.83 8.18
C MET A 265 1.82 -8.77 8.72
N HIS A 266 1.97 -7.53 8.26
CA HIS A 266 1.05 -6.45 8.61
C HIS A 266 -0.35 -6.71 8.03
N LEU A 267 -1.36 -6.66 8.90
CA LEU A 267 -2.76 -6.83 8.54
C LEU A 267 -3.60 -5.84 9.32
N SER A 268 -4.35 -4.98 8.63
CA SER A 268 -5.15 -3.95 9.25
C SER A 268 -6.61 -3.98 8.79
N LEU A 269 -7.51 -3.51 9.67
CA LEU A 269 -8.93 -3.28 9.39
C LEU A 269 -9.22 -1.79 9.53
N SER A 270 -9.86 -1.19 8.54
CA SER A 270 -10.28 0.21 8.53
C SER A 270 -11.62 0.37 7.80
N GLU A 271 -12.20 1.56 7.87
CA GLU A 271 -13.26 1.93 6.92
C GLU A 271 -12.70 1.96 5.50
N ALA A 272 -13.52 1.57 4.52
CA ALA A 272 -13.12 1.58 3.12
C ALA A 272 -12.84 3.02 2.65
N LEU A 273 -11.69 3.23 2.03
CA LEU A 273 -11.23 4.55 1.60
C LEU A 273 -11.96 5.09 0.37
N PHE A 274 -12.63 4.21 -0.37
CA PHE A 274 -13.49 4.55 -1.51
C PHE A 274 -14.61 3.51 -1.65
N LYS A 275 -15.71 3.93 -2.29
CA LYS A 275 -16.91 3.10 -2.47
C LYS A 275 -16.88 2.35 -3.80
#